data_5d52caddd6a48c878ff0c174254342cd
#
_entry.id   5d52caddd6a48c878ff0c174254342cd
#
_cell.length_a   1.000
_cell.length_b   1.000
_cell.length_c   1.000
_cell.angle_alpha   90.00
_cell.angle_beta   90.00
_cell.angle_gamma   90.00
#
_symmetry.space_group_name_H-M   'P 1'
#
loop_
_entity.id
_entity.type
_entity.pdbx_description
1 polymer ?
#
loop_
_entity_poly.entity_id
_entity_poly.type
_entity_poly.pdbx_seq_one_letter_code
_entity_poly.pdbx_strand_id
1 'polypeptide(L)'
;MTEVQLVTVARIVPGDNDREAFEPVALRELADSIAQHGLAQPITVRRYGEGYQIVAGERRWRAVQLLGWETIPALVRDLDDETASAIMLLENIQRAELNPIEEARAYRKRMTQFGWDVEQTARAANVPVERVRLRLMLLDIVPEAQQLIRDEQLGVKYAYVMRDLDANRQRLALRYLNQVDTPRLREFRELCARLLAEQAQEAMFDMAAFMTGVQETRAAEAANRPERVIPVDGDLPGVRKAHSTGQALERYIRDLLDGGLDEAARVVGTVYQGLLAHGLVKMPQGPSPLIPGETL
;
A
#
# COMPACT_ATOMS: atom_id res chain seq x y z
N MET A 1 -10.48 -26.34 -27.45
CA MET A 1 -11.50 -27.13 -26.74
C MET A 1 -10.93 -27.48 -25.37
N THR A 2 -11.66 -27.20 -24.33
CA THR A 2 -11.20 -27.46 -22.96
C THR A 2 -11.73 -28.84 -22.57
N GLU A 3 -10.84 -29.83 -22.55
CA GLU A 3 -11.21 -31.21 -22.25
C GLU A 3 -10.78 -31.61 -20.84
N VAL A 4 -11.62 -32.35 -20.15
CA VAL A 4 -11.30 -32.92 -18.84
C VAL A 4 -10.39 -34.12 -19.02
N GLN A 5 -9.24 -34.13 -18.38
CA GLN A 5 -8.23 -35.17 -18.45
C GLN A 5 -7.96 -35.73 -17.04
N LEU A 6 -7.54 -36.99 -16.94
CA LEU A 6 -6.99 -37.54 -15.73
C LEU A 6 -5.53 -37.14 -15.61
N VAL A 7 -5.20 -36.37 -14.59
CA VAL A 7 -3.84 -35.87 -14.33
C VAL A 7 -3.28 -36.54 -13.08
N THR A 8 -2.02 -36.99 -13.16
CA THR A 8 -1.32 -37.59 -12.01
C THR A 8 -1.17 -36.56 -10.88
N VAL A 9 -1.67 -36.89 -9.69
CA VAL A 9 -1.70 -36.00 -8.53
C VAL A 9 -0.28 -35.54 -8.14
N ALA A 10 0.72 -36.43 -8.22
CA ALA A 10 2.12 -36.11 -7.94
C ALA A 10 2.76 -35.11 -8.92
N ARG A 11 2.17 -34.86 -10.11
CA ARG A 11 2.66 -33.88 -11.09
C ARG A 11 1.98 -32.52 -10.93
N ILE A 12 1.14 -32.35 -9.92
CA ILE A 12 0.40 -31.11 -9.68
C ILE A 12 1.05 -30.39 -8.51
N VAL A 13 1.39 -29.12 -8.74
CA VAL A 13 1.86 -28.23 -7.68
C VAL A 13 0.74 -27.24 -7.29
N PRO A 14 0.72 -26.77 -6.04
CA PRO A 14 -0.25 -25.77 -5.62
C PRO A 14 -0.12 -24.49 -6.43
N GLY A 15 -1.19 -23.78 -6.58
CA GLY A 15 -1.21 -22.43 -7.13
C GLY A 15 -0.67 -21.41 -6.14
N ASP A 16 -0.57 -20.17 -6.58
CA ASP A 16 -0.24 -19.04 -5.74
C ASP A 16 -1.47 -18.64 -4.91
N ASN A 17 -1.74 -19.40 -3.85
CA ASN A 17 -2.93 -19.25 -3.03
C ASN A 17 -2.72 -18.12 -1.99
N ASP A 18 -3.68 -17.19 -1.94
CA ASP A 18 -3.68 -16.08 -0.99
C ASP A 18 -4.17 -16.49 0.42
N ARG A 19 -4.66 -17.72 0.56
CA ARG A 19 -5.13 -18.27 1.83
C ARG A 19 -3.97 -18.85 2.65
N GLU A 20 -3.78 -18.32 3.85
CA GLU A 20 -2.67 -18.73 4.74
C GLU A 20 -2.94 -20.09 5.42
N ALA A 21 -4.21 -20.49 5.64
CA ALA A 21 -4.54 -21.73 6.35
C ALA A 21 -5.76 -22.46 5.78
N PHE A 22 -5.68 -23.80 5.79
CA PHE A 22 -6.81 -24.69 5.51
C PHE A 22 -7.20 -25.39 6.81
N GLU A 23 -8.45 -25.30 7.17
CA GLU A 23 -8.96 -25.94 8.38
C GLU A 23 -8.94 -27.48 8.24
N PRO A 24 -8.19 -28.20 9.10
CA PRO A 24 -7.97 -29.64 8.92
C PRO A 24 -9.26 -30.48 9.00
N VAL A 25 -10.22 -30.07 9.82
CA VAL A 25 -11.50 -30.76 9.98
C VAL A 25 -12.32 -30.66 8.71
N ALA A 26 -12.52 -29.44 8.19
CA ALA A 26 -13.26 -29.20 6.96
C ALA A 26 -12.62 -29.85 5.71
N LEU A 27 -11.28 -30.05 5.73
CA LEU A 27 -10.61 -30.76 4.66
C LEU A 27 -10.85 -32.27 4.72
N ARG A 28 -10.91 -32.86 5.91
CA ARG A 28 -11.25 -34.29 6.10
C ARG A 28 -12.69 -34.56 5.72
N GLU A 29 -13.65 -33.73 6.14
CA GLU A 29 -15.04 -33.84 5.75
C GLU A 29 -15.22 -33.84 4.23
N LEU A 30 -14.48 -32.97 3.54
CA LEU A 30 -14.45 -32.93 2.08
C LEU A 30 -13.84 -34.22 1.50
N ALA A 31 -12.78 -34.77 2.08
CA ALA A 31 -12.18 -36.03 1.65
C ALA A 31 -13.16 -37.19 1.83
N ASP A 32 -13.84 -37.28 2.96
CA ASP A 32 -14.87 -38.32 3.22
C ASP A 32 -16.03 -38.23 2.21
N SER A 33 -16.49 -37.02 1.91
CA SER A 33 -17.50 -36.79 0.88
C SER A 33 -17.04 -37.24 -0.52
N ILE A 34 -15.78 -36.92 -0.87
CA ILE A 34 -15.20 -37.33 -2.17
C ILE A 34 -15.03 -38.85 -2.23
N ALA A 35 -14.68 -39.52 -1.10
CA ALA A 35 -14.59 -40.98 -1.04
C ALA A 35 -15.92 -41.65 -1.29
N GLN A 36 -17.03 -41.07 -0.81
CA GLN A 36 -18.38 -41.63 -0.91
C GLN A 36 -19.03 -41.35 -2.26
N HIS A 37 -18.88 -40.15 -2.79
CA HIS A 37 -19.67 -39.68 -3.94
C HIS A 37 -18.82 -39.40 -5.20
N GLY A 38 -17.47 -39.51 -5.08
CA GLY A 38 -16.57 -39.11 -6.12
C GLY A 38 -16.37 -37.60 -6.17
N LEU A 39 -15.55 -37.16 -7.12
CA LEU A 39 -15.27 -35.75 -7.35
C LEU A 39 -16.34 -35.14 -8.27
N ALA A 40 -17.28 -34.38 -7.71
CA ALA A 40 -18.41 -33.78 -8.44
C ALA A 40 -17.96 -32.76 -9.54
N GLN A 41 -16.84 -32.09 -9.31
CA GLN A 41 -16.30 -31.10 -10.25
C GLN A 41 -14.79 -31.29 -10.41
N PRO A 42 -14.27 -31.30 -11.66
CA PRO A 42 -12.83 -31.35 -11.89
C PRO A 42 -12.13 -30.12 -11.31
N ILE A 43 -10.84 -30.25 -10.99
CA ILE A 43 -9.99 -29.09 -10.68
C ILE A 43 -9.60 -28.39 -11.98
N THR A 44 -9.20 -27.12 -11.92
CA THR A 44 -8.62 -26.41 -13.05
C THR A 44 -7.13 -26.27 -12.84
N VAL A 45 -6.36 -26.69 -13.84
CA VAL A 45 -4.90 -26.60 -13.84
C VAL A 45 -4.39 -25.96 -15.12
N ARG A 46 -3.20 -25.39 -15.08
CA ARG A 46 -2.45 -24.96 -16.26
C ARG A 46 -1.17 -25.80 -16.41
N ARG A 47 -0.59 -25.81 -17.59
CA ARG A 47 0.75 -26.36 -17.79
C ARG A 47 1.77 -25.51 -17.05
N TYR A 48 2.70 -26.16 -16.33
CA TYR A 48 3.74 -25.47 -15.56
C TYR A 48 4.98 -26.36 -15.48
N GLY A 49 6.06 -25.93 -16.12
CA GLY A 49 7.23 -26.78 -16.28
C GLY A 49 6.88 -28.13 -16.96
N GLU A 50 7.34 -29.23 -16.37
CA GLU A 50 6.97 -30.59 -16.86
C GLU A 50 5.67 -31.12 -16.22
N GLY A 51 5.00 -30.33 -15.40
CA GLY A 51 3.79 -30.71 -14.67
C GLY A 51 2.64 -29.72 -14.86
N TYR A 52 1.89 -29.55 -13.80
CA TYR A 52 0.69 -28.71 -13.78
C TYR A 52 0.67 -27.86 -12.50
N GLN A 53 0.14 -26.67 -12.62
CA GLN A 53 -0.13 -25.80 -11.47
C GLN A 53 -1.64 -25.60 -11.32
N ILE A 54 -2.11 -25.67 -10.07
CA ILE A 54 -3.54 -25.45 -9.76
C ILE A 54 -3.89 -23.98 -10.00
N VAL A 55 -4.97 -23.77 -10.75
CA VAL A 55 -5.61 -22.46 -10.95
C VAL A 55 -6.87 -22.36 -10.09
N ALA A 56 -7.63 -23.46 -9.97
CA ALA A 56 -8.81 -23.51 -9.11
C ALA A 56 -9.05 -24.92 -8.58
N GLY A 57 -9.55 -25.02 -7.33
CA GLY A 57 -9.94 -26.27 -6.69
C GLY A 57 -8.87 -26.91 -5.80
N GLU A 58 -8.00 -26.13 -5.18
CA GLU A 58 -6.91 -26.62 -4.33
C GLU A 58 -7.41 -27.47 -3.15
N ARG A 59 -8.53 -27.13 -2.51
CA ARG A 59 -9.13 -27.96 -1.44
C ARG A 59 -9.49 -29.37 -1.94
N ARG A 60 -10.01 -29.51 -3.16
CA ARG A 60 -10.31 -30.81 -3.78
C ARG A 60 -9.05 -31.61 -4.05
N TRP A 61 -8.01 -30.97 -4.58
CA TRP A 61 -6.72 -31.62 -4.78
C TRP A 61 -6.09 -32.10 -3.47
N ARG A 62 -6.10 -31.30 -2.41
CA ARG A 62 -5.60 -31.69 -1.08
C ARG A 62 -6.43 -32.84 -0.46
N ALA A 63 -7.74 -32.81 -0.61
CA ALA A 63 -8.61 -33.90 -0.16
C ALA A 63 -8.30 -35.21 -0.89
N VAL A 64 -8.09 -35.15 -2.21
CA VAL A 64 -7.71 -36.32 -3.05
C VAL A 64 -6.34 -36.85 -2.66
N GLN A 65 -5.37 -35.99 -2.27
CA GLN A 65 -4.08 -36.41 -1.73
C GLN A 65 -4.25 -37.18 -0.41
N LEU A 66 -5.14 -36.74 0.50
CA LEU A 66 -5.44 -37.44 1.74
C LEU A 66 -6.05 -38.83 1.48
N LEU A 67 -6.78 -39.00 0.39
CA LEU A 67 -7.36 -40.29 -0.03
C LEU A 67 -6.37 -41.19 -0.77
N GLY A 68 -5.15 -40.71 -1.09
CA GLY A 68 -4.14 -41.46 -1.78
C GLY A 68 -4.47 -41.76 -3.26
N TRP A 69 -5.29 -40.93 -3.92
CA TRP A 69 -5.57 -41.13 -5.34
C TRP A 69 -4.34 -40.87 -6.20
N GLU A 70 -4.09 -41.72 -7.18
CA GLU A 70 -2.99 -41.55 -8.13
C GLU A 70 -3.27 -40.46 -9.18
N THR A 71 -4.54 -40.33 -9.60
CA THR A 71 -4.98 -39.39 -10.61
C THR A 71 -6.23 -38.60 -10.17
N ILE A 72 -6.41 -37.40 -10.72
CA ILE A 72 -7.54 -36.55 -10.46
C ILE A 72 -8.09 -35.98 -11.78
N PRO A 73 -9.43 -35.94 -11.98
CA PRO A 73 -10.03 -35.24 -13.10
C PRO A 73 -9.69 -33.73 -13.07
N ALA A 74 -9.06 -33.23 -14.12
CA ALA A 74 -8.62 -31.86 -14.23
C ALA A 74 -8.98 -31.26 -15.59
N LEU A 75 -9.40 -30.01 -15.58
CA LEU A 75 -9.56 -29.15 -16.75
C LEU A 75 -8.21 -28.49 -17.02
N VAL A 76 -7.49 -28.96 -18.04
CA VAL A 76 -6.19 -28.39 -18.43
C VAL A 76 -6.43 -27.19 -19.33
N ARG A 77 -5.93 -26.01 -18.90
CA ARG A 77 -5.99 -24.78 -19.65
C ARG A 77 -4.59 -24.29 -20.00
N ASP A 78 -4.46 -23.72 -21.18
CA ASP A 78 -3.24 -23.00 -21.55
C ASP A 78 -3.40 -21.53 -21.13
N LEU A 79 -2.73 -21.16 -20.06
CA LEU A 79 -2.84 -19.85 -19.40
C LEU A 79 -1.46 -19.33 -19.08
N ASP A 80 -1.19 -18.09 -19.42
CA ASP A 80 -0.02 -17.38 -18.93
C ASP A 80 -0.12 -17.08 -17.43
N ASP A 81 0.97 -16.60 -16.83
CA ASP A 81 1.06 -16.36 -15.40
C ASP A 81 0.06 -15.29 -14.94
N GLU A 82 -0.11 -14.24 -15.72
CA GLU A 82 -0.99 -13.12 -15.40
C GLU A 82 -2.46 -13.54 -15.41
N THR A 83 -2.89 -14.22 -16.48
CA THR A 83 -4.27 -14.73 -16.62
C THR A 83 -4.58 -15.76 -15.54
N ALA A 84 -3.66 -16.69 -15.25
CA ALA A 84 -3.84 -17.66 -14.18
C ALA A 84 -3.99 -16.98 -12.82
N SER A 85 -3.15 -15.99 -12.53
CA SER A 85 -3.21 -15.23 -11.29
C SER A 85 -4.50 -14.42 -11.14
N ALA A 86 -5.01 -13.83 -12.25
CA ALA A 86 -6.30 -13.14 -12.27
C ALA A 86 -7.47 -14.10 -11.94
N ILE A 87 -7.47 -15.31 -12.51
CA ILE A 87 -8.49 -16.31 -12.23
C ILE A 87 -8.45 -16.77 -10.79
N MET A 88 -7.24 -17.01 -10.22
CA MET A 88 -7.07 -17.37 -8.82
C MET A 88 -7.56 -16.26 -7.88
N LEU A 89 -7.25 -14.99 -8.19
CA LEU A 89 -7.72 -13.86 -7.42
C LEU A 89 -9.25 -13.79 -7.42
N LEU A 90 -9.85 -13.86 -8.60
CA LEU A 90 -11.31 -13.81 -8.76
C LEU A 90 -12.01 -14.93 -7.98
N GLU A 91 -11.49 -16.16 -8.06
CA GLU A 91 -12.03 -17.32 -7.33
C GLU A 91 -11.98 -17.08 -5.80
N ASN A 92 -10.82 -16.64 -5.29
CA ASN A 92 -10.64 -16.38 -3.86
C ASN A 92 -11.57 -15.25 -3.35
N ILE A 93 -11.71 -14.17 -4.11
CA ILE A 93 -12.60 -13.05 -3.76
C ILE A 93 -14.08 -13.44 -3.80
N GLN A 94 -14.50 -14.23 -4.80
CA GLN A 94 -15.90 -14.65 -4.95
C GLN A 94 -16.37 -15.62 -3.87
N ARG A 95 -15.46 -16.41 -3.30
CA ARG A 95 -15.78 -17.35 -2.22
C ARG A 95 -16.04 -16.66 -0.88
N ALA A 96 -15.81 -15.36 -0.75
CA ALA A 96 -15.90 -14.61 0.51
C ALA A 96 -15.10 -15.26 1.68
N GLU A 97 -14.05 -16.03 1.36
CA GLU A 97 -13.23 -16.76 2.33
C GLU A 97 -12.04 -15.95 2.85
N LEU A 98 -11.67 -14.87 2.14
CA LEU A 98 -10.57 -14.00 2.55
C LEU A 98 -11.03 -12.96 3.56
N ASN A 99 -10.30 -12.81 4.65
CA ASN A 99 -10.49 -11.66 5.53
C ASN A 99 -9.98 -10.38 4.84
N PRO A 100 -10.35 -9.18 5.35
CA PRO A 100 -9.99 -7.92 4.71
C PRO A 100 -8.49 -7.69 4.54
N ILE A 101 -7.64 -8.24 5.41
CA ILE A 101 -6.17 -8.11 5.33
C ILE A 101 -5.60 -9.06 4.28
N GLU A 102 -6.09 -10.30 4.21
CA GLU A 102 -5.70 -11.25 3.16
C GLU A 102 -6.10 -10.73 1.79
N GLU A 103 -7.32 -10.20 1.65
CA GLU A 103 -7.78 -9.55 0.42
C GLU A 103 -6.85 -8.39 0.00
N ALA A 104 -6.46 -7.54 0.94
CA ALA A 104 -5.53 -6.43 0.70
C ALA A 104 -4.14 -6.93 0.23
N ARG A 105 -3.62 -7.98 0.88
CA ARG A 105 -2.34 -8.60 0.51
C ARG A 105 -2.41 -9.25 -0.87
N ALA A 106 -3.52 -9.91 -1.19
CA ALA A 106 -3.75 -10.51 -2.49
C ALA A 106 -3.71 -9.46 -3.60
N TYR A 107 -4.33 -8.29 -3.39
CA TYR A 107 -4.26 -7.17 -4.33
C TYR A 107 -2.83 -6.63 -4.47
N ARG A 108 -2.17 -6.30 -3.36
CA ARG A 108 -0.80 -5.77 -3.36
C ARG A 108 0.17 -6.70 -4.07
N LYS A 109 0.04 -8.00 -3.87
CA LYS A 109 0.88 -9.02 -4.49
C LYS A 109 0.79 -8.95 -6.02
N ARG A 110 -0.42 -8.89 -6.60
CA ARG A 110 -0.61 -8.81 -8.07
C ARG A 110 -0.12 -7.49 -8.64
N MET A 111 -0.39 -6.39 -7.94
CA MET A 111 0.13 -5.08 -8.32
C MET A 111 1.66 -5.09 -8.38
N THR A 112 2.34 -5.69 -7.40
CA THR A 112 3.80 -5.77 -7.38
C THR A 112 4.34 -6.75 -8.43
N GLN A 113 3.70 -7.91 -8.59
CA GLN A 113 4.18 -8.98 -9.46
C GLN A 113 4.00 -8.66 -10.95
N PHE A 114 2.87 -8.07 -11.33
CA PHE A 114 2.48 -7.83 -12.72
C PHE A 114 2.47 -6.34 -13.11
N GLY A 115 2.80 -5.44 -12.18
CA GLY A 115 2.73 -4.00 -12.43
C GLY A 115 1.30 -3.47 -12.59
N TRP A 116 0.29 -4.18 -12.04
CA TRP A 116 -1.09 -3.74 -12.15
C TRP A 116 -1.34 -2.46 -11.36
N ASP A 117 -2.15 -1.59 -11.95
CA ASP A 117 -2.74 -0.47 -11.23
C ASP A 117 -4.00 -0.91 -10.44
N VAL A 118 -4.59 0.03 -9.72
CA VAL A 118 -5.79 -0.23 -8.90
C VAL A 118 -6.98 -0.63 -9.78
N GLU A 119 -7.12 -0.01 -10.94
CA GLU A 119 -8.19 -0.24 -11.90
C GLU A 119 -8.07 -1.63 -12.56
N GLN A 120 -6.87 -2.05 -12.91
CA GLN A 120 -6.59 -3.39 -13.45
C GLN A 120 -6.87 -4.47 -12.40
N THR A 121 -6.42 -4.23 -11.16
CA THR A 121 -6.68 -5.14 -10.03
C THR A 121 -8.18 -5.28 -9.77
N ALA A 122 -8.93 -4.18 -9.79
CA ALA A 122 -10.37 -4.18 -9.59
C ALA A 122 -11.10 -4.96 -10.70
N ARG A 123 -10.69 -4.78 -11.96
CA ARG A 123 -11.23 -5.56 -13.10
C ARG A 123 -10.94 -7.04 -12.95
N ALA A 124 -9.70 -7.42 -12.63
CA ALA A 124 -9.31 -8.82 -12.45
C ALA A 124 -10.06 -9.50 -11.32
N ALA A 125 -10.26 -8.81 -10.19
CA ALA A 125 -11.01 -9.28 -9.03
C ALA A 125 -12.55 -9.20 -9.20
N ASN A 126 -13.03 -8.52 -10.24
CA ASN A 126 -14.45 -8.20 -10.47
C ASN A 126 -15.10 -7.49 -9.27
N VAL A 127 -14.43 -6.46 -8.77
CA VAL A 127 -14.90 -5.64 -7.64
C VAL A 127 -14.83 -4.14 -7.99
N PRO A 128 -15.55 -3.27 -7.27
CA PRO A 128 -15.41 -1.82 -7.43
C PRO A 128 -13.98 -1.35 -7.11
N VAL A 129 -13.48 -0.38 -7.88
CA VAL A 129 -12.16 0.24 -7.68
C VAL A 129 -11.98 0.74 -6.25
N GLU A 130 -13.01 1.35 -5.68
CA GLU A 130 -13.02 1.86 -4.31
C GLU A 130 -12.78 0.75 -3.26
N ARG A 131 -13.29 -0.47 -3.51
CA ARG A 131 -13.02 -1.61 -2.62
C ARG A 131 -11.53 -1.96 -2.59
N VAL A 132 -10.86 -1.96 -3.74
CA VAL A 132 -9.41 -2.21 -3.82
C VAL A 132 -8.65 -1.12 -3.06
N ARG A 133 -8.97 0.16 -3.28
CA ARG A 133 -8.34 1.28 -2.56
C ARG A 133 -8.51 1.15 -1.05
N LEU A 134 -9.71 0.93 -0.57
CA LEU A 134 -10.01 0.78 0.85
C LEU A 134 -9.26 -0.43 1.45
N ARG A 135 -9.19 -1.57 0.76
CA ARG A 135 -8.44 -2.73 1.25
C ARG A 135 -6.94 -2.44 1.36
N LEU A 136 -6.35 -1.84 0.34
CA LEU A 136 -4.92 -1.50 0.35
C LEU A 136 -4.54 -0.60 1.52
N MET A 137 -5.41 0.34 1.93
CA MET A 137 -5.21 1.20 3.09
C MET A 137 -5.06 0.42 4.41
N LEU A 138 -5.61 -0.80 4.51
CA LEU A 138 -5.46 -1.64 5.69
C LEU A 138 -4.04 -2.19 5.88
N LEU A 139 -3.21 -2.13 4.85
CA LEU A 139 -1.80 -2.53 4.95
C LEU A 139 -0.92 -1.45 5.57
N ASP A 140 -1.40 -0.21 5.63
CA ASP A 140 -0.67 0.95 6.14
C ASP A 140 -0.89 1.19 7.65
N ILE A 141 -1.79 0.41 8.28
CA ILE A 141 -2.01 0.47 9.73
C ILE A 141 -1.05 -0.46 10.48
N VAL A 142 -0.88 -0.20 11.79
CA VAL A 142 0.01 -1.00 12.63
C VAL A 142 -0.33 -2.49 12.63
N PRO A 143 0.67 -3.39 12.73
CA PRO A 143 0.45 -4.84 12.66
C PRO A 143 -0.55 -5.37 13.70
N GLU A 144 -0.61 -4.75 14.87
CA GLU A 144 -1.55 -5.10 15.93
C GLU A 144 -3.00 -4.88 15.48
N ALA A 145 -3.29 -3.78 14.77
CA ALA A 145 -4.61 -3.51 14.21
C ALA A 145 -4.95 -4.49 13.08
N GLN A 146 -3.98 -4.81 12.22
CA GLN A 146 -4.17 -5.83 11.17
C GLN A 146 -4.51 -7.19 11.77
N GLN A 147 -3.87 -7.58 12.90
CA GLN A 147 -4.17 -8.83 13.58
C GLN A 147 -5.59 -8.82 14.13
N LEU A 148 -6.02 -7.76 14.82
CA LEU A 148 -7.37 -7.64 15.36
C LEU A 148 -8.45 -7.68 14.26
N ILE A 149 -8.16 -7.20 13.05
CA ILE A 149 -9.06 -7.33 11.90
C ILE A 149 -9.13 -8.78 11.43
N ARG A 150 -7.99 -9.50 11.37
CA ARG A 150 -7.97 -10.93 11.01
C ARG A 150 -8.77 -11.77 11.97
N ASP A 151 -8.68 -11.46 13.26
CA ASP A 151 -9.39 -12.17 14.35
C ASP A 151 -10.84 -11.69 14.52
N GLU A 152 -11.35 -10.86 13.61
CA GLU A 152 -12.70 -10.29 13.61
C GLU A 152 -13.02 -9.44 14.87
N GLN A 153 -11.99 -9.04 15.62
CA GLN A 153 -12.11 -8.24 16.85
C GLN A 153 -12.15 -6.75 16.58
N LEU A 154 -11.67 -6.30 15.41
CA LEU A 154 -11.68 -4.91 14.98
C LEU A 154 -12.40 -4.75 13.64
N GLY A 155 -13.50 -4.01 13.63
CA GLY A 155 -14.19 -3.67 12.39
C GLY A 155 -13.37 -2.72 11.52
N VAL A 156 -13.28 -2.99 10.20
CA VAL A 156 -12.49 -2.20 9.23
C VAL A 156 -12.80 -0.69 9.24
N LYS A 157 -14.04 -0.31 9.62
CA LYS A 157 -14.44 1.10 9.73
C LYS A 157 -13.61 1.90 10.75
N TYR A 158 -13.14 1.25 11.82
CA TYR A 158 -12.24 1.88 12.81
C TYR A 158 -10.83 2.03 12.25
N ALA A 159 -10.36 1.01 11.54
CA ALA A 159 -9.06 1.05 10.86
C ALA A 159 -8.96 2.23 9.87
N TYR A 160 -10.00 2.45 9.06
CA TYR A 160 -10.04 3.58 8.12
C TYR A 160 -10.00 4.95 8.79
N VAL A 161 -10.54 5.07 10.01
CA VAL A 161 -10.53 6.33 10.75
C VAL A 161 -9.16 6.64 11.33
N MET A 162 -8.41 5.63 11.78
CA MET A 162 -7.11 5.85 12.43
C MET A 162 -5.90 5.77 11.47
N ARG A 163 -6.10 5.48 10.19
CA ARG A 163 -5.02 5.21 9.23
C ARG A 163 -4.02 6.36 9.08
N ASP A 164 -4.52 7.61 9.16
CA ASP A 164 -3.70 8.82 8.95
C ASP A 164 -2.88 9.22 10.19
N LEU A 165 -3.08 8.50 11.30
CA LEU A 165 -2.29 8.63 12.52
C LEU A 165 -0.95 7.91 12.37
N ASP A 166 0.10 8.44 12.99
CA ASP A 166 1.36 7.71 13.14
C ASP A 166 1.19 6.43 13.99
N ALA A 167 2.19 5.56 13.95
CA ALA A 167 2.13 4.26 14.60
C ALA A 167 1.86 4.33 16.11
N ASN A 168 2.39 5.34 16.80
CA ASN A 168 2.20 5.50 18.24
C ASN A 168 0.77 5.93 18.57
N ARG A 169 0.22 6.85 17.78
CA ARG A 169 -1.16 7.32 17.92
C ARG A 169 -2.18 6.29 17.49
N GLN A 170 -1.86 5.46 16.48
CA GLN A 170 -2.69 4.29 16.15
C GLN A 170 -2.78 3.32 17.34
N ARG A 171 -1.67 3.02 18.00
CA ARG A 171 -1.67 2.17 19.21
C ARG A 171 -2.45 2.80 20.37
N LEU A 172 -2.39 4.14 20.51
CA LEU A 172 -3.19 4.85 21.50
C LEU A 172 -4.69 4.74 21.20
N ALA A 173 -5.08 4.89 19.94
CA ALA A 173 -6.46 4.72 19.50
C ALA A 173 -6.96 3.28 19.74
N LEU A 174 -6.12 2.25 19.51
CA LEU A 174 -6.45 0.85 19.83
C LEU A 174 -6.65 0.62 21.33
N ARG A 175 -5.82 1.24 22.20
CA ARG A 175 -6.02 1.15 23.65
C ARG A 175 -7.35 1.72 24.09
N TYR A 176 -7.77 2.84 23.50
CA TYR A 176 -9.10 3.40 23.76
C TYR A 176 -10.22 2.40 23.41
N LEU A 177 -10.15 1.74 22.25
CA LEU A 177 -11.14 0.74 21.84
C LEU A 177 -11.21 -0.45 22.81
N ASN A 178 -10.07 -0.87 23.37
CA ASN A 178 -10.01 -1.97 24.33
C ASN A 178 -10.55 -1.58 25.74
N GLN A 179 -10.66 -0.29 26.05
CA GLN A 179 -11.15 0.19 27.34
C GLN A 179 -12.64 0.49 27.34
N VAL A 180 -13.29 0.51 26.17
CA VAL A 180 -14.69 0.87 26.02
C VAL A 180 -15.48 -0.36 25.55
N ASP A 181 -16.42 -0.83 26.37
CA ASP A 181 -17.23 -2.02 26.06
C ASP A 181 -18.00 -1.93 24.74
N THR A 182 -18.53 -0.74 24.41
CA THR A 182 -19.29 -0.50 23.19
C THR A 182 -18.83 0.79 22.51
N PRO A 183 -17.68 0.77 21.80
CA PRO A 183 -17.14 1.98 21.18
C PRO A 183 -18.03 2.48 20.05
N ARG A 184 -18.45 3.76 20.15
CA ARG A 184 -19.20 4.42 19.09
C ARG A 184 -18.26 5.00 18.07
N LEU A 185 -18.52 4.75 16.79
CA LEU A 185 -17.66 5.21 15.69
C LEU A 185 -17.51 6.76 15.69
N ARG A 186 -18.54 7.49 16.11
CA ARG A 186 -18.49 8.96 16.22
C ARG A 186 -17.45 9.43 17.24
N GLU A 187 -17.50 8.88 18.45
CA GLU A 187 -16.58 9.21 19.54
C GLU A 187 -15.13 8.84 19.17
N PHE A 188 -14.97 7.70 18.50
CA PHE A 188 -13.68 7.28 17.98
C PHE A 188 -13.12 8.22 16.90
N ARG A 189 -13.97 8.73 16.01
CA ARG A 189 -13.59 9.76 15.02
C ARG A 189 -13.14 11.05 15.68
N GLU A 190 -13.85 11.50 16.71
CA GLU A 190 -13.51 12.70 17.48
C GLU A 190 -12.15 12.53 18.20
N LEU A 191 -11.87 11.34 18.75
CA LEU A 191 -10.57 11.00 19.32
C LEU A 191 -9.47 11.04 18.25
N CYS A 192 -9.64 10.33 17.14
CA CYS A 192 -8.64 10.29 16.07
C CYS A 192 -8.38 11.69 15.46
N ALA A 193 -9.42 12.52 15.33
CA ALA A 193 -9.26 13.90 14.86
C ALA A 193 -8.40 14.74 15.81
N ARG A 194 -8.57 14.58 17.13
CA ARG A 194 -7.70 15.24 18.13
C ARG A 194 -6.27 14.76 18.05
N LEU A 195 -6.05 13.44 17.99
CA LEU A 195 -4.73 12.85 17.86
C LEU A 195 -4.01 13.31 16.57
N LEU A 196 -4.75 13.44 15.48
CA LEU A 196 -4.21 13.94 14.21
C LEU A 196 -3.83 15.43 14.28
N ALA A 197 -4.63 16.24 14.98
CA ALA A 197 -4.31 17.65 15.20
C ALA A 197 -3.05 17.81 16.07
N GLU A 198 -2.89 16.99 17.12
CA GLU A 198 -1.69 16.95 17.95
C GLU A 198 -0.46 16.52 17.13
N GLN A 199 -0.59 15.49 16.28
CA GLN A 199 0.46 15.03 15.36
C GLN A 199 0.92 16.16 14.43
N ALA A 200 -0.03 16.89 13.84
CA ALA A 200 0.28 18.00 12.95
C ALA A 200 0.97 19.16 13.68
N GLN A 201 0.57 19.43 14.92
CA GLN A 201 1.18 20.46 15.75
C GLN A 201 2.63 20.11 16.13
N GLU A 202 2.90 18.86 16.54
CA GLU A 202 4.26 18.40 16.83
C GLU A 202 5.16 18.48 15.59
N ALA A 203 4.67 18.04 14.43
CA ALA A 203 5.42 18.13 13.17
C ALA A 203 5.77 19.60 12.81
N MET A 204 4.88 20.54 13.09
CA MET A 204 5.17 21.98 12.92
C MET A 204 6.24 22.48 13.88
N PHE A 205 6.22 22.05 15.15
CA PHE A 205 7.26 22.42 16.14
C PHE A 205 8.62 21.85 15.76
N ASP A 206 8.70 20.58 15.35
CA ASP A 206 9.93 19.94 14.91
C ASP A 206 10.53 20.65 13.67
N MET A 207 9.68 21.04 12.72
CA MET A 207 10.11 21.78 11.54
C MET A 207 10.62 23.19 11.91
N ALA A 208 9.95 23.89 12.83
CA ALA A 208 10.38 25.20 13.30
C ALA A 208 11.72 25.12 14.04
N ALA A 209 11.92 24.11 14.90
CA ALA A 209 13.17 23.86 15.60
C ALA A 209 14.31 23.53 14.63
N PHE A 210 14.05 22.68 13.62
CA PHE A 210 15.01 22.38 12.56
C PHE A 210 15.40 23.63 11.77
N MET A 211 14.45 24.45 11.37
CA MET A 211 14.70 25.69 10.62
C MET A 211 15.51 26.69 11.45
N THR A 212 15.25 26.79 12.77
CA THR A 212 16.04 27.63 13.69
C THR A 212 17.48 27.13 13.77
N GLY A 213 17.71 25.85 13.95
CA GLY A 213 19.05 25.24 13.97
C GLY A 213 19.81 25.44 12.65
N VAL A 214 19.14 25.36 11.50
CA VAL A 214 19.75 25.64 10.19
C VAL A 214 20.14 27.13 10.07
N GLN A 215 19.33 28.06 10.59
CA GLN A 215 19.65 29.48 10.60
C GLN A 215 20.82 29.79 11.51
N GLU A 216 20.89 29.21 12.70
CA GLU A 216 21.99 29.36 13.65
C GLU A 216 23.31 28.80 13.08
N THR A 217 23.28 27.63 12.44
CA THR A 217 24.44 27.04 11.78
C THR A 217 24.96 27.94 10.64
N ARG A 218 24.05 28.46 9.80
CA ARG A 218 24.41 29.40 8.73
C ARG A 218 24.97 30.73 9.26
N ALA A 219 24.42 31.23 10.37
CA ALA A 219 24.92 32.44 11.03
C ALA A 219 26.33 32.22 11.60
N ALA A 220 26.57 31.05 12.23
CA ALA A 220 27.87 30.65 12.75
C ALA A 220 28.90 30.46 11.61
N GLU A 221 28.53 29.83 10.51
CA GLU A 221 29.37 29.69 9.33
C GLU A 221 29.70 31.06 8.67
N ALA A 222 28.73 31.97 8.61
CA ALA A 222 28.93 33.32 8.11
C ALA A 222 29.85 34.14 9.02
N ALA A 223 29.73 33.99 10.34
CA ALA A 223 30.58 34.65 11.31
C ALA A 223 32.04 34.12 11.32
N ASN A 224 32.20 32.84 10.97
CA ASN A 224 33.53 32.19 10.93
C ASN A 224 34.18 32.19 9.55
N ARG A 225 33.61 32.94 8.58
CA ARG A 225 34.19 33.12 7.26
C ARG A 225 35.37 34.08 7.39
N PRO A 226 36.61 33.66 7.09
CA PRO A 226 37.74 34.60 7.06
C PRO A 226 37.42 35.70 6.04
N GLU A 227 37.62 36.94 6.46
CA GLU A 227 37.47 38.14 5.62
C GLU A 227 38.31 37.96 4.37
N ARG A 228 37.67 37.61 3.26
CA ARG A 228 38.34 37.48 1.97
C ARG A 228 38.64 38.90 1.53
N VAL A 229 39.83 39.39 1.81
CA VAL A 229 40.39 40.57 1.17
C VAL A 229 40.41 40.28 -0.34
N ILE A 230 39.42 40.83 -1.06
CA ILE A 230 39.38 40.78 -2.51
C ILE A 230 40.39 41.82 -2.96
N PRO A 231 41.46 41.45 -3.70
CA PRO A 231 42.32 42.43 -4.32
C PRO A 231 41.46 43.24 -5.29
N VAL A 232 41.46 44.54 -5.11
CA VAL A 232 40.84 45.47 -6.07
C VAL A 232 41.81 45.60 -7.24
N ASP A 233 41.70 44.67 -8.21
CA ASP A 233 42.11 44.88 -9.59
C ASP A 233 41.73 43.68 -10.47
N GLY A 234 41.01 43.98 -11.54
CA GLY A 234 40.88 43.08 -12.68
C GLY A 234 39.52 42.37 -12.81
N ASP A 235 38.85 42.72 -13.88
CA ASP A 235 37.64 42.11 -14.43
C ASP A 235 37.46 40.65 -14.14
N LEU A 236 36.47 40.31 -13.27
CA LEU A 236 35.89 38.96 -13.15
C LEU A 236 34.49 38.97 -13.75
N PRO A 237 34.26 38.22 -14.84
CA PRO A 237 32.92 38.05 -15.39
C PRO A 237 32.09 37.13 -14.50
N GLY A 238 30.99 37.65 -13.97
CA GLY A 238 29.83 36.85 -13.66
C GLY A 238 29.73 36.25 -12.25
N VAL A 239 29.88 37.03 -11.20
CA VAL A 239 29.32 36.66 -9.90
C VAL A 239 27.81 36.91 -9.94
N ARG A 240 27.04 35.88 -10.31
CA ARG A 240 25.59 35.93 -10.19
C ARG A 240 25.24 36.05 -8.72
N LYS A 241 24.46 37.08 -8.38
CA LYS A 241 23.92 37.33 -7.03
C LYS A 241 23.34 36.05 -6.43
N ALA A 242 23.68 35.80 -5.18
CA ALA A 242 23.14 34.70 -4.39
C ALA A 242 21.62 34.62 -4.52
N HIS A 243 21.15 33.44 -4.94
CA HIS A 243 19.74 33.18 -5.11
C HIS A 243 19.02 33.31 -3.75
N SER A 244 17.86 33.95 -3.74
CA SER A 244 17.01 34.03 -2.58
C SER A 244 16.59 32.60 -2.17
N THR A 245 16.36 32.40 -0.88
CA THR A 245 15.91 31.08 -0.34
C THR A 245 14.67 30.56 -1.06
N GLY A 246 13.78 31.46 -1.52
CA GLY A 246 12.60 31.12 -2.32
C GLY A 246 12.93 30.50 -3.67
N GLN A 247 13.90 31.04 -4.40
CA GLN A 247 14.32 30.51 -5.71
C GLN A 247 15.00 29.12 -5.57
N ALA A 248 15.71 28.90 -4.46
CA ALA A 248 16.30 27.59 -4.19
C ALA A 248 15.22 26.53 -3.90
N LEU A 249 14.17 26.89 -3.15
CA LEU A 249 13.05 26.01 -2.85
C LEU A 249 12.21 25.67 -4.10
N GLU A 250 11.96 26.67 -4.95
CA GLU A 250 11.26 26.45 -6.23
C GLU A 250 12.03 25.53 -7.17
N ARG A 251 13.36 25.68 -7.22
CA ARG A 251 14.21 24.75 -7.99
C ARG A 251 14.10 23.34 -7.43
N TYR A 252 14.18 23.18 -6.12
CA TYR A 252 14.07 21.88 -5.46
C TYR A 252 12.71 21.22 -5.70
N ILE A 253 11.60 21.97 -5.65
CA ILE A 253 10.26 21.46 -6.00
C ILE A 253 10.25 20.98 -7.46
N ARG A 254 10.84 21.72 -8.37
CA ARG A 254 10.93 21.34 -9.79
C ARG A 254 11.75 20.06 -9.96
N ASP A 255 12.90 19.96 -9.32
CA ASP A 255 13.76 18.77 -9.37
C ASP A 255 13.02 17.53 -8.83
N LEU A 256 12.17 17.68 -7.82
CA LEU A 256 11.32 16.60 -7.30
C LEU A 256 10.25 16.18 -8.31
N LEU A 257 9.61 17.13 -8.99
CA LEU A 257 8.60 16.85 -10.03
C LEU A 257 9.25 16.18 -11.25
N ASP A 258 10.39 16.67 -11.70
CA ASP A 258 11.14 16.08 -12.82
C ASP A 258 11.66 14.68 -12.48
N GLY A 259 11.89 14.39 -11.20
CA GLY A 259 12.27 13.08 -10.69
C GLY A 259 11.09 12.13 -10.45
N GLY A 260 9.84 12.54 -10.73
CA GLY A 260 8.64 11.72 -10.52
C GLY A 260 8.23 11.54 -9.03
N LEU A 261 8.68 12.47 -8.17
CA LEU A 261 8.37 12.46 -6.73
C LEU A 261 7.26 13.46 -6.40
N ASP A 262 6.10 13.31 -7.04
CA ASP A 262 4.97 14.25 -6.97
C ASP A 262 4.45 14.48 -5.54
N GLU A 263 4.44 13.47 -4.70
CA GLU A 263 3.99 13.58 -3.32
C GLU A 263 4.96 14.40 -2.47
N ALA A 264 6.26 14.19 -2.63
CA ALA A 264 7.30 14.98 -1.98
C ALA A 264 7.28 16.45 -2.46
N ALA A 265 7.09 16.67 -3.76
CA ALA A 265 6.96 18.01 -4.33
C ALA A 265 5.73 18.75 -3.76
N ARG A 266 4.61 18.04 -3.57
CA ARG A 266 3.38 18.60 -2.99
C ARG A 266 3.57 19.01 -1.51
N VAL A 267 4.25 18.17 -0.72
CA VAL A 267 4.56 18.48 0.69
C VAL A 267 5.47 19.70 0.79
N VAL A 268 6.55 19.74 0.01
CA VAL A 268 7.49 20.88 -0.02
C VAL A 268 6.79 22.15 -0.53
N GLY A 269 5.91 22.02 -1.52
CA GLY A 269 5.09 23.12 -2.05
C GLY A 269 4.17 23.72 -0.98
N THR A 270 3.51 22.90 -0.19
CA THR A 270 2.64 23.34 0.93
C THR A 270 3.44 24.12 1.98
N VAL A 271 4.62 23.62 2.36
CA VAL A 271 5.53 24.31 3.28
C VAL A 271 5.98 25.66 2.70
N TYR A 272 6.33 25.71 1.42
CA TYR A 272 6.72 26.92 0.74
C TYR A 272 5.63 27.99 0.74
N GLN A 273 4.36 27.61 0.45
CA GLN A 273 3.20 28.50 0.53
C GLN A 273 2.99 29.04 1.95
N GLY A 274 3.14 28.19 2.98
CA GLY A 274 3.12 28.62 4.37
C GLY A 274 4.18 29.66 4.71
N LEU A 275 5.41 29.45 4.25
CA LEU A 275 6.52 30.39 4.46
C LEU A 275 6.29 31.75 3.74
N LEU A 276 5.68 31.73 2.55
CA LEU A 276 5.28 32.94 1.81
C LEU A 276 4.20 33.71 2.57
N ALA A 277 3.16 33.01 3.06
CA ALA A 277 2.04 33.60 3.78
C ALA A 277 2.50 34.32 5.08
N HIS A 278 3.55 33.80 5.73
CA HIS A 278 4.13 34.40 6.93
C HIS A 278 5.28 35.40 6.64
N GLY A 279 5.55 35.71 5.36
CA GLY A 279 6.58 36.69 4.97
C GLY A 279 8.02 36.23 5.25
N LEU A 280 8.23 34.95 5.53
CA LEU A 280 9.54 34.36 5.83
C LEU A 280 10.37 34.12 4.57
N VAL A 281 9.74 34.08 3.41
CA VAL A 281 10.35 33.98 2.08
C VAL A 281 9.71 35.01 1.17
N LYS A 282 10.47 35.67 0.29
CA LYS A 282 9.95 36.61 -0.70
C LYS A 282 9.67 35.89 -2.03
N MET A 283 8.56 36.23 -2.67
CA MET A 283 8.27 35.78 -4.04
C MET A 283 9.38 36.17 -5.00
N PRO A 284 9.85 35.26 -5.86
CA PRO A 284 10.77 35.62 -6.95
C PRO A 284 10.03 36.51 -7.95
N GLN A 285 10.75 37.48 -8.54
CA GLN A 285 10.20 38.32 -9.61
C GLN A 285 10.17 37.49 -10.91
N GLY A 286 9.00 36.93 -11.27
CA GLY A 286 8.77 36.17 -12.49
C GLY A 286 7.49 35.34 -12.40
N PRO A 287 6.96 34.83 -13.52
CA PRO A 287 5.77 33.99 -13.47
C PRO A 287 6.05 32.74 -12.63
N SER A 288 5.25 32.54 -11.58
CA SER A 288 5.31 31.34 -10.72
C SER A 288 4.97 30.10 -11.56
N PRO A 289 5.82 29.11 -11.62
CA PRO A 289 5.43 27.85 -12.18
C PRO A 289 4.84 26.98 -11.07
N LEU A 290 3.53 27.15 -10.78
CA LEU A 290 2.72 26.03 -10.74
C LEU A 290 2.51 24.99 -9.73
N ILE A 291 1.36 24.91 -9.29
CA ILE A 291 0.68 23.66 -8.90
C ILE A 291 -0.35 23.41 -10.01
N PRO A 292 -0.34 22.27 -10.73
CA PRO A 292 -1.42 21.94 -11.66
C PRO A 292 -2.70 21.67 -10.88
N GLY A 293 -3.70 22.56 -10.99
CA GLY A 293 -5.03 22.26 -10.50
C GLY A 293 -5.81 23.36 -9.77
N GLU A 294 -5.28 24.57 -9.56
CA GLU A 294 -6.09 25.68 -9.04
C GLU A 294 -6.13 26.83 -10.07
N THR A 295 -7.25 26.91 -10.79
CA THR A 295 -7.73 28.14 -11.41
C THR A 295 -8.31 29.03 -10.30
N LEU A 296 -7.86 30.29 -10.26
CA LEU A 296 -8.41 31.38 -9.46
C LEU A 296 -9.93 31.52 -9.67
#